data_2bc9ea93e80c9e4d61549e907ef82ede
#
_entry.id   2bc9ea93e80c9e4d61549e907ef82ede
#
_cell.length_a   1.000
_cell.length_b   1.000
_cell.length_c   1.000
_cell.angle_alpha   90.00
_cell.angle_beta   90.00
_cell.angle_gamma   90.00
#
_symmetry.space_group_name_H-M   'P 1'
#
loop_
_entity.id
_entity.type
_entity.pdbx_description
1 polymer ?
#
loop_
_entity_poly.entity_id
_entity_poly.type
_entity_poly.pdbx_seq_one_letter_code
_entity_poly.pdbx_strand_id
1 'polypeptide(L)'
;MQEAAPPGGKLLHLAKLGAEQVLWARVGAQSALASIRSYRRPLPAPVAPSDVLRTRDECQRAIDECRRLGLPLHHDRLKNWDALGAVSLILHELGTDSRVLDAGAARYSSVLPWLRLYGVRELVGNNLEFTHVRNHGGVRFEPGDITATQYRDGWFDAVTCMSVIEHGVPLEGFLAEVARILRPGGLLVVSTDYDEDPPDTTGKFAYGVQVHIFGPDEIRELVKRAADHGLELVGDLALAHPQRPAHWKRTGLDFTYLRLAFRRVD
;
A
#
# COMPACT_ATOMS: atom_id res chain seq x y z
N MET A 1 24.70 18.53 -15.15
CA MET A 1 25.62 17.98 -14.14
C MET A 1 24.81 16.96 -13.36
N GLN A 2 25.09 15.67 -13.57
CA GLN A 2 24.47 14.60 -12.76
C GLN A 2 25.12 14.63 -11.38
N GLU A 3 24.35 15.01 -10.38
CA GLU A 3 24.78 14.88 -9.00
C GLU A 3 24.98 13.39 -8.67
N ALA A 4 26.18 13.05 -8.21
CA ALA A 4 26.51 11.69 -7.79
C ALA A 4 25.60 11.28 -6.61
N ALA A 5 24.87 10.18 -6.76
CA ALA A 5 24.06 9.62 -5.70
C ALA A 5 24.87 9.42 -4.41
N PRO A 6 24.34 9.75 -3.22
CA PRO A 6 25.05 9.61 -1.96
C PRO A 6 25.50 8.15 -1.74
N PRO A 7 26.63 7.91 -1.07
CA PRO A 7 27.27 6.59 -0.97
C PRO A 7 26.40 5.47 -0.36
N GLY A 8 25.28 5.80 0.31
CA GLY A 8 24.28 4.84 0.80
C GLY A 8 23.27 4.36 -0.27
N GLY A 9 23.15 5.05 -1.40
CA GLY A 9 22.11 4.74 -2.41
C GLY A 9 22.30 3.39 -3.10
N LYS A 10 23.54 3.01 -3.41
CA LYS A 10 23.85 1.72 -4.06
C LYS A 10 23.56 0.53 -3.15
N LEU A 11 23.89 0.63 -1.86
CA LEU A 11 23.65 -0.46 -0.90
C LEU A 11 22.14 -0.66 -0.65
N LEU A 12 21.38 0.42 -0.54
CA LEU A 12 19.94 0.39 -0.42
C LEU A 12 19.27 -0.20 -1.68
N HIS A 13 19.77 0.16 -2.87
CA HIS A 13 19.29 -0.39 -4.13
C HIS A 13 19.51 -1.90 -4.21
N LEU A 14 20.70 -2.39 -3.86
CA LEU A 14 21.00 -3.83 -3.82
C LEU A 14 20.13 -4.57 -2.79
N ALA A 15 19.88 -3.98 -1.62
CA ALA A 15 18.99 -4.56 -0.61
C ALA A 15 17.54 -4.68 -1.13
N LYS A 16 17.04 -3.66 -1.82
CA LYS A 16 15.71 -3.68 -2.46
C LYS A 16 15.61 -4.76 -3.54
N LEU A 17 16.63 -4.91 -4.40
CA LEU A 17 16.68 -5.96 -5.42
C LEU A 17 16.72 -7.36 -4.78
N GLY A 18 17.48 -7.54 -3.72
CA GLY A 18 17.51 -8.80 -2.97
C GLY A 18 16.15 -9.13 -2.34
N ALA A 19 15.48 -8.15 -1.74
CA ALA A 19 14.14 -8.30 -1.19
C ALA A 19 13.11 -8.68 -2.27
N GLU A 20 13.16 -8.03 -3.43
CA GLU A 20 12.32 -8.36 -4.59
C GLU A 20 12.50 -9.82 -5.02
N GLN A 21 13.75 -10.26 -5.23
CA GLN A 21 14.06 -11.62 -5.68
C GLN A 21 13.56 -12.68 -4.69
N VAL A 22 13.80 -12.48 -3.39
CA VAL A 22 13.38 -13.42 -2.34
C VAL A 22 11.86 -13.50 -2.27
N LEU A 23 11.16 -12.37 -2.33
CA LEU A 23 9.71 -12.30 -2.31
C LEU A 23 9.12 -13.11 -3.47
N TRP A 24 9.54 -12.82 -4.70
CA TRP A 24 8.98 -13.45 -5.89
C TRP A 24 9.37 -14.92 -6.05
N ALA A 25 10.55 -15.33 -5.60
CA ALA A 25 10.90 -16.75 -5.53
C ALA A 25 9.96 -17.52 -4.58
N ARG A 26 9.65 -16.95 -3.41
CA ARG A 26 8.69 -17.55 -2.46
C ARG A 26 7.27 -17.61 -3.02
N VAL A 27 6.80 -16.54 -3.64
CA VAL A 27 5.48 -16.48 -4.30
C VAL A 27 5.38 -17.53 -5.40
N GLY A 28 6.39 -17.65 -6.26
CA GLY A 28 6.44 -18.64 -7.33
C GLY A 28 6.39 -20.08 -6.80
N ALA A 29 7.22 -20.41 -5.81
CA ALA A 29 7.24 -21.71 -5.18
C ALA A 29 5.90 -22.08 -4.51
N GLN A 30 5.30 -21.15 -3.79
CA GLN A 30 4.01 -21.36 -3.13
C GLN A 30 2.85 -21.53 -4.13
N SER A 31 2.85 -20.74 -5.22
CA SER A 31 1.84 -20.86 -6.28
C SER A 31 1.92 -22.22 -6.98
N ALA A 32 3.13 -22.70 -7.27
CA ALA A 32 3.33 -24.01 -7.85
C ALA A 32 2.84 -25.15 -6.92
N LEU A 33 3.17 -25.09 -5.63
CA LEU A 33 2.73 -26.07 -4.63
C LEU A 33 1.20 -26.07 -4.44
N ALA A 34 0.58 -24.89 -4.45
CA ALA A 34 -0.87 -24.74 -4.34
C ALA A 34 -1.59 -25.39 -5.54
N SER A 35 -1.06 -25.23 -6.76
CA SER A 35 -1.58 -25.83 -7.98
C SER A 35 -1.54 -27.36 -7.93
N ILE A 36 -0.46 -27.94 -7.36
CA ILE A 36 -0.30 -29.40 -7.25
C ILE A 36 -1.23 -30.01 -6.17
N ARG A 37 -1.48 -29.28 -5.09
CA ARG A 37 -2.17 -29.80 -3.91
C ARG A 37 -3.64 -29.37 -3.78
N SER A 38 -4.18 -28.60 -4.73
CA SER A 38 -5.52 -27.97 -4.63
C SER A 38 -5.71 -27.20 -3.31
N TYR A 39 -4.62 -26.66 -2.77
CA TYR A 39 -4.62 -25.96 -1.49
C TYR A 39 -5.31 -24.59 -1.63
N ARG A 40 -6.37 -24.41 -0.84
CA ARG A 40 -7.00 -23.10 -0.67
C ARG A 40 -6.46 -22.44 0.60
N ARG A 41 -5.82 -21.31 0.46
CA ARG A 41 -5.31 -20.50 1.58
C ARG A 41 -6.50 -19.96 2.39
N PRO A 42 -6.50 -20.09 3.74
CA PRO A 42 -7.50 -19.42 4.57
C PRO A 42 -7.47 -17.91 4.32
N LEU A 43 -8.62 -17.26 4.31
CA LEU A 43 -8.67 -15.80 4.23
C LEU A 43 -8.03 -15.16 5.46
N PRO A 44 -7.46 -13.96 5.34
CA PRO A 44 -7.05 -13.16 6.49
C PRO A 44 -8.27 -12.89 7.39
N ALA A 45 -8.04 -12.68 8.67
CA ALA A 45 -9.11 -12.20 9.55
C ALA A 45 -9.68 -10.88 9.03
N PRO A 46 -11.00 -10.64 9.11
CA PRO A 46 -11.59 -9.35 8.80
C PRO A 46 -10.98 -8.23 9.66
N VAL A 47 -10.80 -7.05 9.07
CA VAL A 47 -10.24 -5.87 9.74
C VAL A 47 -11.18 -4.68 9.64
N ALA A 48 -11.06 -3.71 10.54
CA ALA A 48 -11.71 -2.42 10.36
C ALA A 48 -11.24 -1.78 9.05
N PRO A 49 -12.14 -1.24 8.20
CA PRO A 49 -11.75 -0.67 6.91
C PRO A 49 -10.78 0.50 7.04
N SER A 50 -11.12 1.47 7.91
CA SER A 50 -10.25 2.59 8.26
C SER A 50 -9.76 2.39 9.69
N ASP A 51 -8.44 2.45 9.91
CA ASP A 51 -7.85 2.16 11.22
C ASP A 51 -6.45 2.75 11.34
N VAL A 52 -6.03 3.01 12.58
CA VAL A 52 -4.67 3.45 12.93
C VAL A 52 -3.92 2.31 13.62
N LEU A 53 -2.64 2.16 13.34
CA LEU A 53 -1.78 1.20 14.05
C LEU A 53 -1.48 1.74 15.45
N ARG A 54 -2.21 1.28 16.47
CA ARG A 54 -2.16 1.84 17.83
C ARG A 54 -0.94 1.41 18.61
N THR A 55 -0.49 0.17 18.41
CA THR A 55 0.56 -0.41 19.28
C THR A 55 1.51 -1.32 18.50
N ARG A 56 2.69 -1.54 19.06
CA ARG A 56 3.64 -2.54 18.56
C ARG A 56 3.08 -3.96 18.61
N ASP A 57 2.20 -4.25 19.57
CA ASP A 57 1.55 -5.55 19.68
C ASP A 57 0.55 -5.79 18.54
N GLU A 58 -0.14 -4.75 18.04
CA GLU A 58 -0.97 -4.86 16.84
C GLU A 58 -0.15 -5.20 15.61
N CYS A 59 1.00 -4.55 15.46
CA CYS A 59 1.95 -4.91 14.39
C CYS A 59 2.41 -6.36 14.52
N GLN A 60 2.74 -6.82 15.74
CA GLN A 60 3.18 -8.20 15.97
C GLN A 60 2.06 -9.19 15.65
N ARG A 61 0.80 -8.92 16.04
CA ARG A 61 -0.37 -9.76 15.67
C ARG A 61 -0.55 -9.86 14.15
N ALA A 62 -0.38 -8.76 13.41
CA ALA A 62 -0.45 -8.78 11.95
C ALA A 62 0.66 -9.66 11.34
N ILE A 63 1.88 -9.59 11.88
CA ILE A 63 2.99 -10.44 11.45
C ILE A 63 2.70 -11.93 11.72
N ASP A 64 2.16 -12.23 12.89
CA ASP A 64 1.85 -13.62 13.27
C ASP A 64 0.69 -14.17 12.42
N GLU A 65 -0.28 -13.34 12.07
CA GLU A 65 -1.32 -13.68 11.11
C GLU A 65 -0.73 -13.93 9.71
N CYS A 66 0.17 -13.09 9.21
CA CYS A 66 0.89 -13.34 7.96
C CYS A 66 1.62 -14.69 7.98
N ARG A 67 2.27 -15.04 9.09
CA ARG A 67 2.95 -16.33 9.26
C ARG A 67 1.97 -17.50 9.26
N ARG A 68 0.86 -17.39 10.00
CA ARG A 68 -0.22 -18.39 10.04
C ARG A 68 -0.78 -18.65 8.64
N LEU A 69 -0.93 -17.60 7.85
CA LEU A 69 -1.40 -17.66 6.46
C LEU A 69 -0.30 -18.11 5.48
N GLY A 70 0.95 -18.27 5.92
CA GLY A 70 2.09 -18.58 5.07
C GLY A 70 2.41 -17.49 4.04
N LEU A 71 2.11 -16.22 4.35
CA LEU A 71 2.45 -15.08 3.49
C LEU A 71 3.92 -14.69 3.67
N PRO A 72 4.67 -14.42 2.59
CA PRO A 72 6.02 -13.88 2.68
C PRO A 72 6.01 -12.52 3.36
N LEU A 73 6.74 -12.38 4.49
CA LEU A 73 6.77 -11.12 5.21
C LEU A 73 7.50 -10.02 4.43
N HIS A 74 6.98 -8.80 4.52
CA HIS A 74 7.71 -7.61 4.10
C HIS A 74 8.94 -7.41 5.00
N HIS A 75 10.05 -6.92 4.44
CA HIS A 75 11.30 -6.68 5.19
C HIS A 75 11.14 -5.57 6.25
N ASP A 76 10.34 -4.54 5.95
CA ASP A 76 9.85 -3.61 6.95
C ASP A 76 8.66 -4.24 7.68
N ARG A 77 8.85 -4.47 8.98
CA ARG A 77 7.87 -5.20 9.81
C ARG A 77 6.52 -4.51 9.88
N LEU A 78 6.50 -3.18 9.91
CA LEU A 78 5.28 -2.39 10.05
C LEU A 78 4.40 -2.46 8.80
N LYS A 79 5.02 -2.57 7.62
CA LYS A 79 4.32 -2.73 6.32
C LYS A 79 3.53 -4.06 6.20
N ASN A 80 3.69 -4.98 7.15
CA ASN A 80 2.85 -6.17 7.18
C ASN A 80 1.45 -5.88 7.73
N TRP A 81 1.29 -4.87 8.59
CA TRP A 81 0.00 -4.47 9.15
C TRP A 81 -0.90 -3.81 8.08
N ASP A 82 -0.39 -2.80 7.38
CA ASP A 82 -1.15 -2.07 6.37
C ASP A 82 -1.46 -2.93 5.14
N ALA A 83 -0.45 -3.67 4.64
CA ALA A 83 -0.62 -4.58 3.51
C ALA A 83 -1.61 -5.72 3.81
N LEU A 84 -1.55 -6.33 5.02
CA LEU A 84 -2.49 -7.36 5.42
C LEU A 84 -3.92 -6.81 5.49
N GLY A 85 -4.07 -5.59 6.02
CA GLY A 85 -5.36 -4.90 6.06
C GLY A 85 -5.93 -4.66 4.66
N ALA A 86 -5.14 -4.13 3.73
CA ALA A 86 -5.57 -3.91 2.35
C ALA A 86 -5.97 -5.23 1.65
N VAL A 87 -5.16 -6.28 1.80
CA VAL A 87 -5.46 -7.60 1.23
C VAL A 87 -6.72 -8.21 1.85
N SER A 88 -6.89 -8.10 3.17
CA SER A 88 -8.11 -8.57 3.85
C SER A 88 -9.35 -7.88 3.30
N LEU A 89 -9.35 -6.56 3.20
CA LEU A 89 -10.47 -5.78 2.68
C LEU A 89 -10.83 -6.18 1.25
N ILE A 90 -9.84 -6.25 0.35
CA ILE A 90 -10.08 -6.62 -1.04
C ILE A 90 -10.69 -8.02 -1.15
N LEU A 91 -10.17 -9.00 -0.42
CA LEU A 91 -10.63 -10.38 -0.50
C LEU A 91 -12.03 -10.56 0.09
N HIS A 92 -12.38 -9.86 1.17
CA HIS A 92 -13.70 -9.95 1.80
C HIS A 92 -14.77 -9.17 1.05
N GLU A 93 -14.43 -8.00 0.51
CA GLU A 93 -15.40 -7.11 -0.15
C GLU A 93 -15.59 -7.40 -1.64
N LEU A 94 -14.54 -7.85 -2.32
CA LEU A 94 -14.53 -7.96 -3.79
C LEU A 94 -14.18 -9.38 -4.29
N GLY A 95 -13.56 -10.21 -3.45
CA GLY A 95 -13.16 -11.56 -3.82
C GLY A 95 -11.94 -11.63 -4.76
N THR A 96 -11.74 -12.82 -5.35
CA THR A 96 -10.54 -13.12 -6.16
C THR A 96 -10.66 -12.78 -7.65
N ASP A 97 -11.85 -12.48 -8.13
CA ASP A 97 -12.08 -12.12 -9.53
C ASP A 97 -11.91 -10.62 -9.79
N SER A 98 -11.42 -9.89 -8.77
CA SER A 98 -11.20 -8.45 -8.82
C SER A 98 -9.97 -8.08 -9.64
N ARG A 99 -10.04 -6.90 -10.28
CA ARG A 99 -8.93 -6.22 -10.96
C ARG A 99 -8.37 -5.16 -10.04
N VAL A 100 -7.09 -5.29 -9.66
CA VAL A 100 -6.46 -4.46 -8.64
C VAL A 100 -5.26 -3.68 -9.19
N LEU A 101 -5.24 -2.38 -8.94
CA LEU A 101 -4.07 -1.51 -9.13
C LEU A 101 -3.43 -1.21 -7.78
N ASP A 102 -2.11 -1.36 -7.68
CA ASP A 102 -1.30 -0.81 -6.59
C ASP A 102 -0.59 0.46 -7.11
N ALA A 103 -1.12 1.62 -6.73
CA ALA A 103 -0.68 2.94 -7.17
C ALA A 103 0.55 3.37 -6.37
N GLY A 104 1.66 3.64 -7.05
CA GLY A 104 2.96 3.89 -6.43
C GLY A 104 3.67 2.62 -5.98
N ALA A 105 3.31 1.46 -6.55
CA ALA A 105 3.84 0.16 -6.17
C ALA A 105 5.36 0.08 -6.24
N ALA A 106 5.98 -0.50 -5.21
CA ALA A 106 7.33 -1.03 -5.32
C ALA A 106 7.30 -2.52 -5.66
N ARG A 107 8.25 -3.02 -6.47
CA ARG A 107 8.29 -4.44 -6.85
C ARG A 107 8.51 -5.40 -5.67
N TYR A 108 8.94 -4.87 -4.52
CA TYR A 108 9.09 -5.59 -3.26
C TYR A 108 7.92 -5.36 -2.29
N SER A 109 6.87 -4.60 -2.67
CA SER A 109 5.63 -4.41 -1.89
C SER A 109 4.87 -5.73 -1.75
N SER A 110 4.11 -5.88 -0.69
CA SER A 110 3.48 -7.16 -0.33
C SER A 110 2.07 -7.35 -0.89
N VAL A 111 1.34 -6.27 -1.19
CA VAL A 111 -0.09 -6.33 -1.56
C VAL A 111 -0.32 -7.22 -2.79
N LEU A 112 0.28 -6.86 -3.93
CA LEU A 112 0.06 -7.60 -5.18
C LEU A 112 0.56 -9.06 -5.12
N PRO A 113 1.78 -9.36 -4.59
CA PRO A 113 2.22 -10.74 -4.38
C PRO A 113 1.27 -11.56 -3.49
N TRP A 114 0.73 -10.97 -2.43
CA TRP A 114 -0.19 -11.67 -1.54
C TRP A 114 -1.55 -11.92 -2.22
N LEU A 115 -2.13 -10.92 -2.89
CA LEU A 115 -3.34 -11.12 -3.70
C LEU A 115 -3.16 -12.21 -4.76
N ARG A 116 -1.98 -12.27 -5.39
CA ARG A 116 -1.63 -13.35 -6.32
C ARG A 116 -1.67 -14.72 -5.67
N LEU A 117 -1.18 -14.84 -4.43
CA LEU A 117 -1.23 -16.10 -3.66
C LEU A 117 -2.66 -16.52 -3.29
N TYR A 118 -3.62 -15.61 -3.24
CA TYR A 118 -5.04 -15.88 -3.06
C TYR A 118 -5.77 -16.19 -4.37
N GLY A 119 -5.10 -16.05 -5.51
CA GLY A 119 -5.67 -16.38 -6.81
C GLY A 119 -6.18 -15.19 -7.62
N VAL A 120 -6.04 -13.96 -7.15
CA VAL A 120 -6.35 -12.77 -7.94
C VAL A 120 -5.43 -12.73 -9.17
N ARG A 121 -5.98 -12.52 -10.37
CA ARG A 121 -5.24 -12.65 -11.64
C ARG A 121 -4.94 -11.34 -12.31
N GLU A 122 -5.83 -10.36 -12.19
CA GLU A 122 -5.74 -9.05 -12.84
C GLU A 122 -5.06 -8.05 -11.88
N LEU A 123 -3.73 -8.11 -11.82
CA LEU A 123 -2.90 -7.36 -10.90
C LEU A 123 -1.94 -6.44 -11.63
N VAL A 124 -2.02 -5.15 -11.34
CA VAL A 124 -1.16 -4.11 -11.93
C VAL A 124 -0.50 -3.29 -10.82
N GLY A 125 0.79 -3.02 -10.95
CA GLY A 125 1.50 -2.05 -10.15
C GLY A 125 2.06 -0.94 -11.04
N ASN A 126 1.77 0.31 -10.76
CA ASN A 126 2.39 1.43 -11.46
C ASN A 126 3.28 2.27 -10.54
N ASN A 127 4.30 2.89 -11.12
CA ASN A 127 5.19 3.81 -10.40
C ASN A 127 5.95 4.68 -11.40
N LEU A 128 6.21 5.93 -11.03
CA LEU A 128 7.05 6.87 -11.80
C LEU A 128 8.50 6.36 -11.97
N GLU A 129 9.01 5.57 -11.03
CA GLU A 129 10.38 5.01 -11.09
C GLU A 129 10.51 3.86 -12.09
N PHE A 130 9.42 3.29 -12.58
CA PHE A 130 9.50 2.22 -13.58
C PHE A 130 9.77 2.81 -14.96
N THR A 131 10.70 2.20 -15.69
CA THR A 131 11.13 2.69 -17.02
C THR A 131 10.53 1.90 -18.16
N HIS A 132 9.97 0.73 -17.89
CA HIS A 132 9.36 -0.16 -18.90
C HIS A 132 8.37 -1.13 -18.23
N VAL A 133 7.47 -1.64 -19.04
CA VAL A 133 6.51 -2.67 -18.60
C VAL A 133 7.25 -3.98 -18.33
N ARG A 134 6.96 -4.60 -17.19
CA ARG A 134 7.51 -5.90 -16.80
C ARG A 134 6.42 -6.77 -16.17
N ASN A 135 6.27 -7.98 -16.68
CA ASN A 135 5.44 -9.01 -16.04
C ASN A 135 6.32 -9.86 -15.11
N HIS A 136 5.94 -9.96 -13.85
CA HIS A 136 6.67 -10.74 -12.85
C HIS A 136 5.69 -11.48 -11.94
N GLY A 137 5.79 -12.81 -11.89
CA GLY A 137 4.94 -13.65 -11.03
C GLY A 137 3.44 -13.55 -11.30
N GLY A 138 3.04 -13.10 -12.49
CA GLY A 138 1.64 -12.87 -12.87
C GLY A 138 1.12 -11.49 -12.45
N VAL A 139 2.00 -10.57 -12.08
CA VAL A 139 1.71 -9.15 -11.85
C VAL A 139 2.36 -8.32 -12.96
N ARG A 140 1.61 -7.37 -13.52
CA ARG A 140 2.10 -6.41 -14.50
C ARG A 140 2.59 -5.16 -13.79
N PHE A 141 3.86 -4.84 -13.91
CA PHE A 141 4.46 -3.58 -13.44
C PHE A 141 4.71 -2.66 -14.61
N GLU A 142 4.30 -1.39 -14.50
CA GLU A 142 4.45 -0.43 -15.59
C GLU A 142 4.71 1.00 -15.12
N PRO A 143 5.39 1.82 -15.94
CA PRO A 143 5.51 3.25 -15.69
C PRO A 143 4.14 3.90 -15.59
N GLY A 144 3.96 4.84 -14.66
CA GLY A 144 2.71 5.58 -14.57
C GLY A 144 2.72 6.64 -13.50
N ASP A 145 2.08 7.76 -13.82
CA ASP A 145 1.72 8.80 -12.87
C ASP A 145 0.35 8.46 -12.27
N ILE A 146 0.29 8.34 -10.95
CA ILE A 146 -0.95 7.99 -10.24
C ILE A 146 -2.00 9.11 -10.25
N THR A 147 -1.64 10.30 -10.72
CA THR A 147 -2.54 11.45 -10.87
C THR A 147 -3.08 11.62 -12.29
N ALA A 148 -2.56 10.84 -13.27
CA ALA A 148 -2.94 10.93 -14.67
C ALA A 148 -2.59 9.61 -15.40
N THR A 149 -3.31 8.55 -15.08
CA THR A 149 -3.06 7.22 -15.64
C THR A 149 -3.64 7.06 -17.06
N GLN A 150 -3.20 6.03 -17.78
CA GLN A 150 -3.74 5.70 -19.12
C GLN A 150 -4.89 4.68 -19.07
N TYR A 151 -5.38 4.34 -17.88
CA TYR A 151 -6.48 3.39 -17.76
C TYR A 151 -7.81 4.05 -18.12
N ARG A 152 -8.73 3.23 -18.62
CA ARG A 152 -10.10 3.67 -18.92
C ARG A 152 -10.90 3.86 -17.62
N ASP A 153 -11.97 4.63 -17.72
CA ASP A 153 -12.91 4.85 -16.63
C ASP A 153 -13.49 3.52 -16.12
N GLY A 154 -13.63 3.39 -14.81
CA GLY A 154 -14.21 2.22 -14.18
C GLY A 154 -13.45 0.90 -14.43
N TRP A 155 -12.14 0.97 -14.72
CA TRP A 155 -11.38 -0.21 -15.08
C TRP A 155 -11.07 -1.13 -13.91
N PHE A 156 -10.84 -0.58 -12.72
CA PHE A 156 -10.43 -1.34 -11.54
C PHE A 156 -11.59 -1.56 -10.55
N ASP A 157 -11.57 -2.71 -9.90
CA ASP A 157 -12.43 -3.04 -8.77
C ASP A 157 -11.82 -2.49 -7.47
N ALA A 158 -10.48 -2.48 -7.38
CA ALA A 158 -9.77 -1.89 -6.25
C ALA A 158 -8.52 -1.14 -6.70
N VAL A 159 -8.20 -0.05 -5.98
CA VAL A 159 -6.92 0.65 -6.02
C VAL A 159 -6.33 0.64 -4.62
N THR A 160 -5.07 0.25 -4.49
CA THR A 160 -4.28 0.43 -3.26
C THR A 160 -3.22 1.50 -3.47
N CYS A 161 -2.90 2.26 -2.41
CA CYS A 161 -1.84 3.27 -2.42
C CYS A 161 -1.17 3.26 -1.05
N MET A 162 -0.11 2.45 -0.92
CA MET A 162 0.44 2.08 0.38
C MET A 162 1.71 2.86 0.71
N SER A 163 1.59 3.86 1.60
CA SER A 163 2.68 4.77 2.01
C SER A 163 3.34 5.46 0.81
N VAL A 164 2.52 6.20 0.08
CA VAL A 164 2.92 6.96 -1.11
C VAL A 164 2.50 8.41 -1.03
N ILE A 165 1.30 8.69 -0.51
CA ILE A 165 0.74 10.05 -0.52
C ILE A 165 1.54 11.04 0.32
N GLU A 166 2.25 10.58 1.35
CA GLU A 166 3.16 11.36 2.18
C GLU A 166 4.43 11.84 1.43
N HIS A 167 4.66 11.35 0.23
CA HIS A 167 5.81 11.71 -0.60
C HIS A 167 5.51 12.82 -1.62
N GLY A 168 4.60 13.75 -1.27
CA GLY A 168 4.32 14.93 -2.09
C GLY A 168 3.41 14.67 -3.28
N VAL A 169 2.58 13.65 -3.23
CA VAL A 169 1.56 13.39 -4.26
C VAL A 169 0.53 14.51 -4.28
N PRO A 170 0.21 15.11 -5.45
CA PRO A 170 -0.88 16.05 -5.60
C PRO A 170 -2.23 15.38 -5.31
N LEU A 171 -2.72 15.49 -4.06
CA LEU A 171 -3.89 14.75 -3.57
C LEU A 171 -5.13 14.96 -4.42
N GLU A 172 -5.38 16.20 -4.87
CA GLU A 172 -6.54 16.52 -5.71
C GLU A 172 -6.52 15.73 -7.03
N GLY A 173 -5.38 15.72 -7.74
CA GLY A 173 -5.21 14.96 -8.96
C GLY A 173 -5.29 13.45 -8.71
N PHE A 174 -4.71 12.96 -7.61
CA PHE A 174 -4.77 11.56 -7.22
C PHE A 174 -6.20 11.09 -6.95
N LEU A 175 -6.98 11.84 -6.15
CA LEU A 175 -8.36 11.48 -5.81
C LEU A 175 -9.27 11.51 -7.03
N ALA A 176 -9.15 12.54 -7.88
CA ALA A 176 -9.89 12.65 -9.13
C ALA A 176 -9.59 11.46 -10.06
N GLU A 177 -8.32 11.11 -10.22
CA GLU A 177 -7.91 10.01 -11.10
C GLU A 177 -8.36 8.65 -10.55
N VAL A 178 -8.22 8.42 -9.24
CA VAL A 178 -8.69 7.17 -8.61
C VAL A 178 -10.20 7.04 -8.76
N ALA A 179 -10.96 8.11 -8.51
CA ALA A 179 -12.41 8.11 -8.71
C ALA A 179 -12.78 7.78 -10.16
N ARG A 180 -12.04 8.29 -11.14
CA ARG A 180 -12.26 8.00 -12.57
C ARG A 180 -12.02 6.52 -12.90
N ILE A 181 -10.90 5.94 -12.45
CA ILE A 181 -10.48 4.59 -12.84
C ILE A 181 -11.13 3.47 -12.03
N LEU A 182 -11.65 3.74 -10.82
CA LEU A 182 -12.44 2.79 -10.05
C LEU A 182 -13.84 2.65 -10.68
N ARG A 183 -14.39 1.45 -10.71
CA ARG A 183 -15.81 1.27 -11.02
C ARG A 183 -16.70 1.75 -9.88
N PRO A 184 -17.97 2.07 -10.12
CA PRO A 184 -18.96 2.25 -9.04
C PRO A 184 -18.94 1.06 -8.07
N GLY A 185 -18.95 1.33 -6.78
CA GLY A 185 -18.80 0.34 -5.71
C GLY A 185 -17.36 -0.20 -5.54
N GLY A 186 -16.39 0.28 -6.32
CA GLY A 186 -14.98 -0.08 -6.20
C GLY A 186 -14.34 0.47 -4.92
N LEU A 187 -13.22 -0.09 -4.52
CA LEU A 187 -12.56 0.18 -3.25
C LEU A 187 -11.19 0.87 -3.46
N LEU A 188 -10.98 2.01 -2.80
CA LEU A 188 -9.66 2.60 -2.61
C LEU A 188 -9.17 2.27 -1.20
N VAL A 189 -7.95 1.73 -1.06
CA VAL A 189 -7.29 1.56 0.24
C VAL A 189 -5.97 2.32 0.23
N VAL A 190 -5.84 3.29 1.13
CA VAL A 190 -4.64 4.12 1.27
C VAL A 190 -4.01 3.86 2.63
N SER A 191 -2.69 3.77 2.71
CA SER A 191 -1.98 3.95 3.99
C SER A 191 -1.00 5.11 3.90
N THR A 192 -0.75 5.76 5.03
CA THR A 192 0.18 6.89 5.14
C THR A 192 0.81 6.98 6.52
N ASP A 193 1.93 7.70 6.59
CA ASP A 193 2.56 8.10 7.85
C ASP A 193 1.64 9.10 8.58
N TYR A 194 1.38 8.84 9.86
CA TYR A 194 0.42 9.60 10.65
C TYR A 194 0.87 9.79 12.11
N ASP A 195 0.50 10.92 12.71
CA ASP A 195 0.57 11.12 14.17
C ASP A 195 -0.50 12.11 14.63
N GLU A 196 -1.04 11.94 15.86
CA GLU A 196 -1.95 12.91 16.46
C GLU A 196 -1.28 14.28 16.71
N ASP A 197 0.02 14.27 16.99
CA ASP A 197 0.88 15.45 17.19
C ASP A 197 2.13 15.25 16.31
N PRO A 198 2.05 15.57 15.00
CA PRO A 198 3.12 15.29 14.06
C PRO A 198 4.44 15.94 14.46
N PRO A 199 5.54 15.18 14.47
CA PRO A 199 6.85 15.73 14.80
C PRO A 199 7.32 16.71 13.72
N ASP A 200 8.21 17.65 14.10
CA ASP A 200 8.83 18.58 13.14
C ASP A 200 9.66 17.80 12.10
N THR A 201 9.28 17.96 10.85
CA THR A 201 9.93 17.35 9.68
C THR A 201 10.80 18.34 8.91
N THR A 202 10.98 19.57 9.41
CA THR A 202 11.78 20.61 8.75
C THR A 202 13.20 20.11 8.51
N GLY A 203 13.65 20.24 7.26
CA GLY A 203 14.99 19.80 6.85
C GLY A 203 15.21 18.29 6.78
N LYS A 204 14.16 17.48 6.97
CA LYS A 204 14.23 16.01 6.84
C LYS A 204 13.70 15.58 5.46
N PHE A 205 14.55 14.94 4.68
CA PHE A 205 14.24 14.55 3.30
C PHE A 205 14.35 13.04 3.09
N ALA A 206 13.44 12.49 2.29
CA ALA A 206 13.47 11.13 1.79
C ALA A 206 12.92 11.08 0.36
N TYR A 207 13.50 10.23 -0.48
CA TYR A 207 13.08 10.05 -1.87
C TYR A 207 13.02 11.36 -2.70
N GLY A 208 13.85 12.34 -2.34
CA GLY A 208 13.91 13.64 -3.03
C GLY A 208 12.88 14.68 -2.60
N VAL A 209 12.00 14.36 -1.64
CA VAL A 209 10.98 15.24 -1.08
C VAL A 209 11.16 15.40 0.43
N GLN A 210 10.64 16.49 0.99
CA GLN A 210 10.57 16.63 2.44
C GLN A 210 9.63 15.55 3.01
N VAL A 211 10.05 14.95 4.13
CA VAL A 211 9.21 13.98 4.85
C VAL A 211 7.93 14.66 5.32
N HIS A 212 6.80 14.02 5.12
CA HIS A 212 5.51 14.47 5.61
C HIS A 212 4.89 13.39 6.50
N ILE A 213 4.39 13.77 7.66
CA ILE A 213 3.61 12.93 8.56
C ILE A 213 2.29 13.67 8.76
N PHE A 214 1.20 13.04 8.34
CA PHE A 214 -0.12 13.66 8.39
C PHE A 214 -0.62 13.85 9.81
N GLY A 215 -1.22 15.00 10.09
CA GLY A 215 -1.95 15.27 11.31
C GLY A 215 -3.46 15.01 11.19
N PRO A 216 -4.19 15.07 12.33
CA PRO A 216 -5.62 14.79 12.34
C PRO A 216 -6.45 15.67 11.42
N ASP A 217 -6.14 16.96 11.32
CA ASP A 217 -6.90 17.92 10.50
C ASP A 217 -6.62 17.69 9.01
N GLU A 218 -5.41 17.35 8.64
CA GLU A 218 -5.05 17.00 7.27
C GLU A 218 -5.76 15.70 6.81
N ILE A 219 -5.88 14.71 7.72
CA ILE A 219 -6.63 13.48 7.41
C ILE A 219 -8.14 13.78 7.27
N ARG A 220 -8.72 14.62 8.11
CA ARG A 220 -10.12 15.04 7.96
C ARG A 220 -10.35 15.78 6.64
N GLU A 221 -9.41 16.65 6.26
CA GLU A 221 -9.48 17.34 4.97
C GLU A 221 -9.31 16.37 3.79
N LEU A 222 -8.42 15.38 3.90
CA LEU A 222 -8.28 14.30 2.88
C LEU A 222 -9.60 13.53 2.70
N VAL A 223 -10.24 13.15 3.79
CA VAL A 223 -11.53 12.43 3.76
C VAL A 223 -12.61 13.29 3.09
N LYS A 224 -12.67 14.59 3.42
CA LYS A 224 -13.63 15.52 2.80
C LYS A 224 -13.37 15.65 1.29
N ARG A 225 -12.13 15.87 0.87
CA ARG A 225 -11.77 15.94 -0.56
C ARG A 225 -12.08 14.64 -1.29
N ALA A 226 -11.84 13.51 -0.66
CA ALA A 226 -12.20 12.21 -1.24
C ALA A 226 -13.73 12.14 -1.49
N ALA A 227 -14.55 12.58 -0.53
CA ALA A 227 -16.00 12.63 -0.70
C ALA A 227 -16.44 13.60 -1.84
N ASP A 228 -15.75 14.73 -2.02
CA ASP A 228 -16.01 15.67 -3.13
C ASP A 228 -15.78 15.03 -4.50
N HIS A 229 -14.95 13.98 -4.57
CA HIS A 229 -14.73 13.14 -5.76
C HIS A 229 -15.57 11.86 -5.79
N GLY A 230 -16.56 11.69 -4.93
CA GLY A 230 -17.40 10.49 -4.86
C GLY A 230 -16.69 9.27 -4.27
N LEU A 231 -15.69 9.48 -3.41
CA LEU A 231 -14.99 8.44 -2.66
C LEU A 231 -15.38 8.56 -1.18
N GLU A 232 -16.39 7.82 -0.76
CA GLU A 232 -16.90 7.86 0.62
C GLU A 232 -16.07 6.96 1.55
N LEU A 233 -15.73 7.49 2.74
CA LEU A 233 -15.00 6.75 3.75
C LEU A 233 -15.80 5.52 4.20
N VAL A 234 -15.15 4.36 4.29
CA VAL A 234 -15.75 3.12 4.80
C VAL A 234 -15.35 2.94 6.26
N GLY A 235 -16.34 2.81 7.14
CA GLY A 235 -16.15 2.67 8.59
C GLY A 235 -15.89 4.00 9.29
N ASP A 236 -15.49 3.91 10.55
CA ASP A 236 -15.25 5.07 11.40
C ASP A 236 -13.84 5.61 11.23
N LEU A 237 -13.68 6.93 11.33
CA LEU A 237 -12.38 7.59 11.36
C LEU A 237 -11.82 7.61 12.79
N ALA A 238 -11.20 6.51 13.22
CA ALA A 238 -10.54 6.43 14.52
C ALA A 238 -9.06 6.81 14.37
N LEU A 239 -8.67 7.95 14.93
CA LEU A 239 -7.31 8.53 14.76
C LEU A 239 -6.42 8.38 16.00
N ALA A 240 -7.02 8.12 17.19
CA ALA A 240 -6.30 8.08 18.45
C ALA A 240 -5.38 6.84 18.57
N HIS A 241 -4.14 7.06 18.98
CA HIS A 241 -3.16 6.00 19.21
C HIS A 241 -2.29 6.29 20.44
N PRO A 242 -2.09 5.30 21.34
CA PRO A 242 -1.31 5.49 22.57
C PRO A 242 0.20 5.34 22.36
N GLN A 243 0.65 4.83 21.23
CA GLN A 243 2.06 4.58 20.93
C GLN A 243 2.41 5.07 19.53
N ARG A 244 3.69 5.32 19.30
CA ARG A 244 4.33 5.54 17.99
C ARG A 244 5.13 4.30 17.62
N PRO A 245 4.52 3.28 16.99
CA PRO A 245 5.19 2.02 16.69
C PRO A 245 6.33 2.16 15.69
N ALA A 246 6.22 3.10 14.76
CA ALA A 246 7.23 3.38 13.74
C ALA A 246 8.37 4.21 14.33
N HIS A 247 9.60 3.76 14.07
CA HIS A 247 10.81 4.54 14.27
C HIS A 247 11.61 4.56 12.97
N TRP A 248 11.64 5.71 12.32
CA TRP A 248 12.38 5.83 11.07
C TRP A 248 13.83 6.25 11.33
N LYS A 249 14.72 5.29 11.38
CA LYS A 249 16.14 5.49 11.69
C LYS A 249 16.85 6.56 10.83
N ARG A 250 16.42 6.74 9.57
CA ARG A 250 17.01 7.72 8.64
C ARG A 250 16.78 9.15 9.08
N THR A 251 15.62 9.43 9.66
CA THR A 251 15.18 10.78 10.06
C THR A 251 15.13 10.98 11.57
N GLY A 252 15.19 9.88 12.34
CA GLY A 252 15.03 9.87 13.80
C GLY A 252 13.60 10.20 14.24
N LEU A 253 12.61 10.02 13.35
CA LEU A 253 11.21 10.32 13.64
C LEU A 253 10.47 9.10 14.18
N ASP A 254 9.61 9.33 15.16
CA ASP A 254 8.64 8.38 15.66
C ASP A 254 7.24 8.81 15.25
N PHE A 255 6.42 7.86 14.75
CA PHE A 255 5.06 8.08 14.27
C PHE A 255 4.29 6.76 14.20
N THR A 256 3.12 6.76 13.61
CA THR A 256 2.36 5.55 13.32
C THR A 256 1.90 5.48 11.87
N TYR A 257 1.19 4.42 11.51
CA TYR A 257 0.52 4.27 10.21
C TYR A 257 -0.98 4.39 10.37
N LEU A 258 -1.59 5.08 9.43
CA LEU A 258 -3.02 5.15 9.24
C LEU A 258 -3.39 4.43 7.94
N ARG A 259 -4.42 3.61 7.98
CA ARG A 259 -5.06 3.03 6.79
C ARG A 259 -6.47 3.59 6.67
N LEU A 260 -6.83 4.07 5.49
CA LEU A 260 -8.15 4.56 5.12
C LEU A 260 -8.68 3.72 3.96
N ALA A 261 -9.95 3.36 4.04
CA ALA A 261 -10.66 2.73 2.94
C ALA A 261 -11.80 3.64 2.47
N PHE A 262 -11.95 3.77 1.17
CA PHE A 262 -13.01 4.56 0.55
C PHE A 262 -13.74 3.71 -0.49
N ARG A 263 -15.05 3.92 -0.61
CA ARG A 263 -15.86 3.30 -1.64
C ARG A 263 -16.27 4.34 -2.66
N ARG A 264 -16.06 4.05 -3.94
CA ARG A 264 -16.62 4.89 -4.99
C ARG A 264 -18.13 4.77 -4.98
N VAL A 265 -18.80 5.89 -4.80
CA VAL A 265 -20.24 6.04 -5.05
C VAL A 265 -20.49 6.47 -6.49
N ASP A 266 -21.74 6.39 -6.95
CA ASP A 266 -22.13 6.70 -8.33
C ASP A 266 -21.91 8.17 -8.70
#